data_428688eb7e48632d9ffa88cddc7daed1
#
_entry.id   428688eb7e48632d9ffa88cddc7daed1
#
_cell.length_a   1.000
_cell.length_b   1.000
_cell.length_c   1.000
_cell.angle_alpha   90.00
_cell.angle_beta   90.00
_cell.angle_gamma   90.00
#
_symmetry.space_group_name_H-M   'P 1'
#
loop_
_entity.id
_entity.type
_entity.pdbx_description
1 polymer ?
#
loop_
_entity_poly.entity_id
_entity_poly.type
_entity_poly.pdbx_seq_one_letter_code
_entity_poly.pdbx_strand_id
1 'polypeptide(L)'
;MERPQSLIARNAIHKGDVNAVMDFLRGNPGAEKFSFWTGDTCLHHAARVGKSNIVKALLESTPAVEKDPWDNTALALATMYGNTEIAKYLVSKDSTLLSIEDVDQAIPVVTACRQGHKEMTNFLYSETPFEILLSENGKQGSELLRWCLTSKRFDIMLDVLHRGQSLIDKNWKDLSNRFARTPTAFSNGNGLTFWQRWIYECLKVHIPSDFTVVIINKKGQQFEEMSLPGRLWRLASFLLPFLGIKQIHALKLSYGLACASLCLICQHLTKLQLRTWEDLTVLRKALTSAIENGNYEFLIEMVKTNADLLHTSLPNDETISRNFLMDAIEFRQEKIARFLIGLPLANVFINLPDNSGKNNILHIAGKLASDSQLSHISGAALQMQTEIQWFKAVESLVNQRQKDAKNNNGETAYQVLAREHKVLLKEAEDWMKGLANSYIIVGALIITIMFAAAFTLPGGNDGGNDENKGFPVFKNKAAFLIYIISDAISLFAAAASLGCLAFDLQMSVRQNRLVKRQQKPQSRMLNKQNY
;
A
#
# COMPACT_ATOMS: atom_id res chain seq x y z
N MET A 1 -41.51 7.13 19.75
CA MET A 1 -41.54 6.13 20.83
C MET A 1 -41.89 4.78 20.23
N GLU A 2 -41.05 3.78 20.41
CA GLU A 2 -41.32 2.39 20.00
C GLU A 2 -42.61 1.90 20.72
N ARG A 3 -43.54 1.32 19.97
CA ARG A 3 -44.70 0.67 20.63
C ARG A 3 -44.18 -0.47 21.50
N PRO A 4 -44.65 -0.65 22.75
CA PRO A 4 -44.15 -1.72 23.64
C PRO A 4 -44.14 -3.10 22.98
N GLN A 5 -45.08 -3.34 22.07
CA GLN A 5 -45.22 -4.58 21.33
C GLN A 5 -44.10 -4.83 20.30
N SER A 6 -43.56 -3.78 19.65
CA SER A 6 -42.46 -3.93 18.71
C SER A 6 -41.14 -4.31 19.41
N LEU A 7 -40.97 -3.86 20.65
CA LEU A 7 -39.81 -4.24 21.47
C LEU A 7 -39.78 -5.74 21.81
N ILE A 8 -40.99 -6.35 22.06
CA ILE A 8 -41.10 -7.78 22.31
C ILE A 8 -40.66 -8.59 21.11
N ALA A 9 -41.15 -8.26 19.91
CA ALA A 9 -40.77 -8.93 18.67
C ALA A 9 -39.27 -8.78 18.37
N ARG A 10 -38.73 -7.59 18.56
CA ARG A 10 -37.29 -7.33 18.36
C ARG A 10 -36.45 -8.18 19.30
N ASN A 11 -36.79 -8.23 20.58
CA ASN A 11 -36.08 -9.06 21.57
C ASN A 11 -36.18 -10.56 21.25
N ALA A 12 -37.34 -11.03 20.78
CA ALA A 12 -37.53 -12.40 20.33
C ALA A 12 -36.65 -12.72 19.10
N ILE A 13 -36.55 -11.80 18.14
CA ILE A 13 -35.66 -11.94 16.99
C ILE A 13 -34.19 -12.01 17.44
N HIS A 14 -33.74 -11.13 18.33
CA HIS A 14 -32.36 -11.18 18.83
C HIS A 14 -32.04 -12.51 19.55
N LYS A 15 -32.99 -13.04 20.33
CA LYS A 15 -32.84 -14.34 21.00
C LYS A 15 -32.93 -15.53 20.03
N GLY A 16 -33.50 -15.35 18.84
CA GLY A 16 -33.71 -16.41 17.85
C GLY A 16 -34.95 -17.28 18.16
N ASP A 17 -35.89 -16.76 18.95
CA ASP A 17 -37.12 -17.46 19.33
C ASP A 17 -38.18 -17.31 18.24
N VAL A 18 -38.27 -18.34 17.39
CA VAL A 18 -39.21 -18.38 16.27
C VAL A 18 -40.65 -18.37 16.77
N ASN A 19 -40.96 -19.14 17.86
CA ASN A 19 -42.32 -19.26 18.37
C ASN A 19 -42.83 -17.92 18.90
N ALA A 20 -42.01 -17.22 19.69
CA ALA A 20 -42.37 -15.89 20.20
C ALA A 20 -42.62 -14.86 19.09
N VAL A 21 -41.87 -14.93 17.99
CA VAL A 21 -42.05 -14.04 16.81
C VAL A 21 -43.38 -14.41 16.10
N MET A 22 -43.64 -15.68 15.87
CA MET A 22 -44.86 -16.13 15.18
C MET A 22 -46.13 -15.88 16.04
N ASP A 23 -46.07 -16.06 17.36
CA ASP A 23 -47.16 -15.75 18.27
C ASP A 23 -47.45 -14.24 18.31
N PHE A 24 -46.41 -13.41 18.28
CA PHE A 24 -46.56 -11.96 18.14
C PHE A 24 -47.31 -11.59 16.85
N LEU A 25 -46.93 -12.19 15.72
CA LEU A 25 -47.58 -11.92 14.42
C LEU A 25 -49.03 -12.40 14.38
N ARG A 26 -49.33 -13.59 14.95
CA ARG A 26 -50.69 -14.11 15.06
C ARG A 26 -51.59 -13.24 15.95
N GLY A 27 -51.03 -12.72 17.06
CA GLY A 27 -51.73 -11.84 17.96
C GLY A 27 -51.94 -10.41 17.47
N ASN A 28 -51.23 -10.00 16.39
CA ASN A 28 -51.27 -8.65 15.84
C ASN A 28 -51.38 -8.69 14.31
N PRO A 29 -52.58 -8.91 13.74
CA PRO A 29 -52.77 -8.92 12.28
C PRO A 29 -52.28 -7.62 11.65
N GLY A 30 -51.43 -7.73 10.61
CA GLY A 30 -50.77 -6.59 9.94
C GLY A 30 -49.44 -6.19 10.59
N ALA A 31 -48.99 -6.87 11.67
CA ALA A 31 -47.70 -6.60 12.29
C ALA A 31 -46.51 -7.00 11.40
N GLU A 32 -46.73 -7.75 10.34
CA GLU A 32 -45.75 -8.05 9.29
C GLU A 32 -45.16 -6.75 8.67
N LYS A 33 -46.00 -5.71 8.54
CA LYS A 33 -45.66 -4.40 7.99
C LYS A 33 -45.24 -3.38 9.05
N PHE A 34 -45.28 -3.73 10.35
CA PHE A 34 -44.85 -2.83 11.41
C PHE A 34 -43.32 -2.65 11.33
N SER A 35 -42.92 -1.43 11.12
CA SER A 35 -41.50 -1.07 11.20
C SER A 35 -41.10 -0.86 12.66
N PHE A 36 -39.95 -1.39 13.05
CA PHE A 36 -39.24 -1.00 14.26
C PHE A 36 -38.86 0.49 14.17
N TRP A 37 -38.37 1.06 15.24
CA TRP A 37 -37.90 2.45 15.23
C TRP A 37 -36.79 2.67 14.17
N THR A 38 -36.08 1.59 13.80
CA THR A 38 -35.08 1.56 12.72
C THR A 38 -35.70 1.54 11.32
N GLY A 39 -37.02 1.49 11.18
CA GLY A 39 -37.70 1.37 9.90
C GLY A 39 -37.85 -0.07 9.38
N ASP A 40 -37.14 -1.05 9.95
CA ASP A 40 -37.16 -2.44 9.47
C ASP A 40 -38.47 -3.14 9.86
N THR A 41 -39.04 -3.96 8.97
CA THR A 41 -40.06 -4.96 9.35
C THR A 41 -39.39 -6.14 10.05
N CYS A 42 -40.22 -7.08 10.61
CA CYS A 42 -39.70 -8.28 11.28
C CYS A 42 -38.75 -9.08 10.35
N LEU A 43 -39.09 -9.22 9.06
CA LEU A 43 -38.28 -9.94 8.07
C LEU A 43 -36.94 -9.23 7.83
N HIS A 44 -36.97 -7.93 7.64
CA HIS A 44 -35.78 -7.12 7.41
C HIS A 44 -34.83 -7.14 8.60
N HIS A 45 -35.39 -7.02 9.82
CA HIS A 45 -34.61 -7.08 11.05
C HIS A 45 -33.97 -8.47 11.29
N ALA A 46 -34.73 -9.54 11.03
CA ALA A 46 -34.22 -10.91 11.14
C ALA A 46 -33.11 -11.19 10.12
N ALA A 47 -33.23 -10.66 8.89
CA ALA A 47 -32.20 -10.74 7.86
C ALA A 47 -30.93 -9.96 8.24
N ARG A 48 -31.09 -8.77 8.84
CA ARG A 48 -29.99 -7.95 9.37
C ARG A 48 -29.23 -8.65 10.49
N VAL A 49 -29.94 -9.21 11.47
CA VAL A 49 -29.35 -9.85 12.66
C VAL A 49 -28.79 -11.26 12.36
N GLY A 50 -29.12 -11.83 11.21
CA GLY A 50 -28.60 -13.14 10.82
C GLY A 50 -29.38 -14.35 11.38
N LYS A 51 -30.67 -14.19 11.68
CA LYS A 51 -31.50 -15.26 12.24
C LYS A 51 -32.20 -16.07 11.15
N SER A 52 -31.47 -17.02 10.55
CA SER A 52 -31.95 -17.82 9.40
C SER A 52 -33.24 -18.56 9.66
N ASN A 53 -33.44 -19.13 10.87
CA ASN A 53 -34.65 -19.86 11.21
C ASN A 53 -35.89 -18.96 11.23
N ILE A 54 -35.75 -17.72 11.75
CA ILE A 54 -36.85 -16.75 11.79
C ILE A 54 -37.16 -16.26 10.36
N VAL A 55 -36.14 -15.97 9.54
CA VAL A 55 -36.34 -15.59 8.13
C VAL A 55 -37.10 -16.66 7.37
N LYS A 56 -36.77 -17.96 7.58
CA LYS A 56 -37.46 -19.07 6.93
C LYS A 56 -38.93 -19.11 7.33
N ALA A 57 -39.25 -18.97 8.61
CA ALA A 57 -40.63 -18.98 9.10
C ALA A 57 -41.45 -17.76 8.60
N LEU A 58 -40.82 -16.58 8.57
CA LEU A 58 -41.50 -15.36 8.09
C LEU A 58 -41.80 -15.39 6.59
N LEU A 59 -40.96 -16.00 5.78
CA LEU A 59 -41.14 -16.12 4.31
C LEU A 59 -42.27 -17.10 3.92
N GLU A 60 -42.89 -17.80 4.84
CA GLU A 60 -44.11 -18.55 4.59
C GLU A 60 -45.34 -17.65 4.47
N SER A 61 -45.29 -16.46 5.13
CA SER A 61 -46.40 -15.50 5.17
C SER A 61 -46.11 -14.15 4.55
N THR A 62 -44.82 -13.78 4.40
CA THR A 62 -44.41 -12.47 3.90
C THR A 62 -43.66 -12.61 2.56
N PRO A 63 -44.00 -11.81 1.52
CA PRO A 63 -43.27 -11.84 0.24
C PRO A 63 -41.81 -11.41 0.42
N ALA A 64 -40.91 -12.14 -0.24
CA ALA A 64 -39.46 -11.83 -0.18
C ALA A 64 -39.07 -10.48 -0.82
N VAL A 65 -39.90 -10.00 -1.76
CA VAL A 65 -39.71 -8.75 -2.54
C VAL A 65 -40.15 -7.50 -1.75
N GLU A 66 -40.80 -7.67 -0.58
CA GLU A 66 -41.24 -6.53 0.23
C GLU A 66 -40.05 -5.66 0.61
N LYS A 67 -40.19 -4.34 0.44
CA LYS A 67 -39.17 -3.36 0.79
C LYS A 67 -39.45 -2.72 2.15
N ASP A 68 -38.40 -2.38 2.87
CA ASP A 68 -38.50 -1.56 4.05
C ASP A 68 -38.74 -0.08 3.67
N PRO A 69 -39.07 0.80 4.63
CA PRO A 69 -39.25 2.24 4.36
C PRO A 69 -38.01 2.94 3.82
N TRP A 70 -36.86 2.31 3.83
CA TRP A 70 -35.58 2.78 3.28
C TRP A 70 -35.31 2.20 1.89
N ASP A 71 -36.29 1.56 1.28
CA ASP A 71 -36.22 0.95 -0.06
C ASP A 71 -35.29 -0.30 -0.15
N ASN A 72 -34.91 -0.90 0.97
CA ASN A 72 -34.12 -2.14 1.02
C ASN A 72 -35.00 -3.39 1.05
N THR A 73 -34.61 -4.43 0.32
CA THR A 73 -35.15 -5.77 0.48
C THR A 73 -34.46 -6.51 1.61
N ALA A 74 -35.07 -7.60 2.11
CA ALA A 74 -34.43 -8.49 3.08
C ALA A 74 -33.10 -9.05 2.55
N LEU A 75 -32.96 -9.28 1.22
CA LEU A 75 -31.71 -9.70 0.59
C LEU A 75 -30.66 -8.60 0.64
N ALA A 76 -31.02 -7.33 0.38
CA ALA A 76 -30.10 -6.21 0.48
C ALA A 76 -29.50 -6.09 1.89
N LEU A 77 -30.35 -6.20 2.92
CA LEU A 77 -29.88 -6.19 4.32
C LEU A 77 -29.03 -7.42 4.68
N ALA A 78 -29.44 -8.63 4.27
CA ALA A 78 -28.63 -9.82 4.48
C ALA A 78 -27.24 -9.65 3.83
N THR A 79 -27.17 -9.00 2.67
CA THR A 79 -25.94 -8.73 1.93
C THR A 79 -25.07 -7.68 2.62
N MET A 80 -25.66 -6.58 3.10
CA MET A 80 -24.94 -5.54 3.84
C MET A 80 -24.24 -6.08 5.09
N TYR A 81 -24.89 -7.02 5.78
CA TYR A 81 -24.38 -7.60 7.03
C TYR A 81 -23.65 -8.94 6.86
N GLY A 82 -23.51 -9.44 5.65
CA GLY A 82 -22.74 -10.65 5.35
C GLY A 82 -23.43 -11.98 5.71
N ASN A 83 -24.75 -12.00 5.86
CA ASN A 83 -25.53 -13.18 6.25
C ASN A 83 -25.76 -14.12 5.06
N THR A 84 -24.71 -14.84 4.64
CA THR A 84 -24.67 -15.65 3.41
C THR A 84 -25.74 -16.75 3.37
N GLU A 85 -26.03 -17.43 4.50
CA GLU A 85 -27.04 -18.48 4.55
C GLU A 85 -28.45 -17.93 4.29
N ILE A 86 -28.75 -16.74 4.82
CA ILE A 86 -30.03 -16.07 4.55
C ILE A 86 -30.13 -15.66 3.09
N ALA A 87 -29.06 -15.09 2.53
CA ALA A 87 -29.04 -14.71 1.13
C ALA A 87 -29.24 -15.91 0.20
N LYS A 88 -28.58 -17.04 0.46
CA LYS A 88 -28.80 -18.29 -0.30
C LYS A 88 -30.25 -18.74 -0.26
N TYR A 89 -30.89 -18.67 0.92
CA TYR A 89 -32.29 -19.07 1.07
C TYR A 89 -33.23 -18.10 0.35
N LEU A 90 -33.03 -16.78 0.50
CA LEU A 90 -33.84 -15.76 -0.20
C LEU A 90 -33.77 -15.90 -1.72
N VAL A 91 -32.56 -16.04 -2.28
CA VAL A 91 -32.35 -16.22 -3.72
C VAL A 91 -32.97 -17.52 -4.23
N SER A 92 -32.93 -18.61 -3.45
CA SER A 92 -33.57 -19.88 -3.82
C SER A 92 -35.09 -19.80 -3.84
N LYS A 93 -35.70 -18.89 -3.08
CA LYS A 93 -37.15 -18.64 -3.05
C LYS A 93 -37.57 -17.70 -4.18
N ASP A 94 -36.78 -16.64 -4.42
CA ASP A 94 -37.11 -15.65 -5.44
C ASP A 94 -35.83 -15.07 -6.04
N SER A 95 -35.51 -15.50 -7.25
CA SER A 95 -34.33 -15.02 -7.99
C SER A 95 -34.49 -13.59 -8.51
N THR A 96 -35.70 -13.02 -8.54
CA THR A 96 -35.92 -11.63 -8.98
C THR A 96 -35.25 -10.62 -8.03
N LEU A 97 -35.04 -11.01 -6.77
CA LEU A 97 -34.33 -10.20 -5.78
C LEU A 97 -32.92 -9.80 -6.20
N LEU A 98 -32.28 -10.57 -7.10
CA LEU A 98 -30.93 -10.28 -7.59
C LEU A 98 -30.86 -9.00 -8.44
N SER A 99 -31.99 -8.56 -9.01
CA SER A 99 -32.08 -7.36 -9.83
C SER A 99 -32.59 -6.13 -9.11
N ILE A 100 -33.06 -6.28 -7.86
CA ILE A 100 -33.66 -5.17 -7.10
C ILE A 100 -32.54 -4.33 -6.47
N GLU A 101 -32.56 -3.04 -6.79
CA GLU A 101 -31.63 -2.06 -6.21
C GLU A 101 -31.99 -1.72 -4.75
N ASP A 102 -30.97 -1.49 -3.93
CA ASP A 102 -31.05 -0.99 -2.56
C ASP A 102 -31.14 0.55 -2.51
N VAL A 103 -31.16 1.13 -1.32
CA VAL A 103 -31.18 2.59 -1.09
C VAL A 103 -30.05 3.33 -1.82
N ASP A 104 -28.90 2.69 -2.02
CA ASP A 104 -27.76 3.26 -2.73
C ASP A 104 -27.82 2.99 -4.25
N GLN A 105 -28.93 2.52 -4.77
CA GLN A 105 -29.14 2.13 -6.17
C GLN A 105 -28.16 1.05 -6.64
N ALA A 106 -27.78 0.15 -5.76
CA ALA A 106 -26.88 -0.97 -6.02
C ALA A 106 -27.65 -2.30 -5.91
N ILE A 107 -27.42 -3.21 -6.87
CA ILE A 107 -27.95 -4.59 -6.77
C ILE A 107 -27.15 -5.41 -5.74
N PRO A 108 -27.67 -6.50 -5.20
CA PRO A 108 -27.05 -7.26 -4.11
C PRO A 108 -25.59 -7.64 -4.32
N VAL A 109 -25.19 -8.04 -5.55
CA VAL A 109 -23.78 -8.40 -5.82
C VAL A 109 -22.84 -7.21 -5.68
N VAL A 110 -23.29 -6.01 -6.06
CA VAL A 110 -22.51 -4.77 -5.94
C VAL A 110 -22.36 -4.40 -4.46
N THR A 111 -23.44 -4.48 -3.70
CA THR A 111 -23.44 -4.22 -2.25
C THR A 111 -22.54 -5.22 -1.50
N ALA A 112 -22.60 -6.53 -1.82
CA ALA A 112 -21.69 -7.53 -1.26
C ALA A 112 -20.22 -7.22 -1.52
N CYS A 113 -19.90 -6.82 -2.75
CA CYS A 113 -18.54 -6.46 -3.16
C CYS A 113 -18.07 -5.19 -2.42
N ARG A 114 -18.94 -4.18 -2.28
CA ARG A 114 -18.70 -2.93 -1.56
C ARG A 114 -18.37 -3.17 -0.08
N GLN A 115 -19.11 -4.05 0.57
CA GLN A 115 -18.91 -4.41 1.98
C GLN A 115 -17.74 -5.39 2.20
N GLY A 116 -17.15 -5.95 1.14
CA GLY A 116 -16.00 -6.84 1.22
C GLY A 116 -16.33 -8.27 1.66
N HIS A 117 -17.59 -8.70 1.60
CA HIS A 117 -18.05 -10.04 1.97
C HIS A 117 -17.73 -11.05 0.84
N LYS A 118 -16.53 -11.62 0.86
CA LYS A 118 -16.00 -12.46 -0.25
C LYS A 118 -16.90 -13.64 -0.63
N GLU A 119 -17.33 -14.43 0.33
CA GLU A 119 -18.20 -15.61 0.08
C GLU A 119 -19.56 -15.19 -0.48
N MET A 120 -20.15 -14.16 0.10
CA MET A 120 -21.40 -13.56 -0.35
C MET A 120 -21.28 -13.05 -1.79
N THR A 121 -20.23 -12.32 -2.08
CA THR A 121 -19.95 -11.78 -3.43
C THR A 121 -19.81 -12.90 -4.45
N ASN A 122 -19.08 -13.99 -4.12
CA ASN A 122 -18.95 -15.15 -5.00
C ASN A 122 -20.30 -15.80 -5.29
N PHE A 123 -21.08 -16.04 -4.26
CA PHE A 123 -22.38 -16.63 -4.40
C PHE A 123 -23.32 -15.76 -5.26
N LEU A 124 -23.46 -14.49 -4.91
CA LEU A 124 -24.34 -13.59 -5.64
C LEU A 124 -23.87 -13.36 -7.09
N TYR A 125 -22.57 -13.30 -7.33
CA TYR A 125 -22.04 -13.17 -8.68
C TYR A 125 -22.35 -14.40 -9.55
N SER A 126 -22.29 -15.61 -8.97
CA SER A 126 -22.64 -16.85 -9.70
C SER A 126 -24.12 -16.98 -10.01
N GLU A 127 -24.99 -16.40 -9.20
CA GLU A 127 -26.45 -16.48 -9.36
C GLU A 127 -27.02 -15.31 -10.17
N THR A 128 -26.31 -14.16 -10.23
CA THR A 128 -26.79 -12.96 -10.95
C THR A 128 -26.60 -13.13 -12.46
N PRO A 129 -27.67 -13.08 -13.28
CA PRO A 129 -27.55 -13.08 -14.73
C PRO A 129 -26.68 -11.91 -15.22
N PHE A 130 -25.75 -12.20 -16.14
CA PHE A 130 -24.79 -11.19 -16.60
C PHE A 130 -25.46 -10.01 -17.33
N GLU A 131 -26.63 -10.26 -17.94
CA GLU A 131 -27.45 -9.26 -18.61
C GLU A 131 -27.89 -8.13 -17.67
N ILE A 132 -28.10 -8.43 -16.37
CA ILE A 132 -28.44 -7.43 -15.35
C ILE A 132 -27.27 -6.44 -15.15
N LEU A 133 -26.04 -6.90 -15.22
CA LEU A 133 -24.85 -6.03 -15.13
C LEU A 133 -24.70 -5.13 -16.35
N LEU A 134 -25.21 -5.55 -17.51
CA LEU A 134 -25.19 -4.76 -18.75
C LEU A 134 -26.42 -3.88 -18.93
N SER A 135 -27.50 -4.14 -18.20
CA SER A 135 -28.74 -3.34 -18.25
C SER A 135 -28.49 -1.88 -17.86
N GLU A 136 -29.45 -1.01 -18.13
CA GLU A 136 -29.36 0.42 -17.84
C GLU A 136 -28.02 1.05 -18.27
N ASN A 137 -27.60 0.74 -19.47
CA ASN A 137 -26.33 1.25 -20.01
C ASN A 137 -25.09 0.77 -19.23
N GLY A 138 -25.17 -0.36 -18.53
CA GLY A 138 -24.06 -0.96 -17.76
C GLY A 138 -23.79 -0.28 -16.42
N LYS A 139 -24.76 0.40 -15.82
CA LYS A 139 -24.64 1.08 -14.53
C LYS A 139 -24.13 0.13 -13.44
N GLN A 140 -24.80 -1.01 -13.26
CA GLN A 140 -24.47 -1.98 -12.22
C GLN A 140 -23.10 -2.65 -12.46
N GLY A 141 -22.79 -2.97 -13.72
CA GLY A 141 -21.47 -3.51 -14.09
C GLY A 141 -20.35 -2.52 -13.82
N SER A 142 -20.57 -1.22 -14.08
CA SER A 142 -19.61 -0.15 -13.80
C SER A 142 -19.34 0.00 -12.31
N GLU A 143 -20.39 -0.02 -11.49
CA GLU A 143 -20.25 0.02 -10.03
C GLU A 143 -19.57 -1.24 -9.50
N LEU A 144 -19.89 -2.42 -10.04
CA LEU A 144 -19.21 -3.65 -9.65
C LEU A 144 -17.72 -3.60 -9.94
N LEU A 145 -17.29 -3.15 -11.13
CA LEU A 145 -15.88 -2.98 -11.48
C LEU A 145 -15.16 -2.04 -10.52
N ARG A 146 -15.81 -0.93 -10.16
CA ARG A 146 -15.28 0.05 -9.19
C ARG A 146 -15.00 -0.58 -7.83
N TRP A 147 -15.95 -1.34 -7.31
CA TRP A 147 -15.82 -1.98 -6.00
C TRP A 147 -14.90 -3.21 -6.03
N CYS A 148 -14.83 -3.94 -7.14
CA CYS A 148 -13.88 -5.03 -7.32
C CYS A 148 -12.42 -4.55 -7.18
N LEU A 149 -12.09 -3.39 -7.70
CA LEU A 149 -10.75 -2.80 -7.54
C LEU A 149 -10.45 -2.48 -6.07
N THR A 150 -11.40 -1.88 -5.35
CA THR A 150 -11.24 -1.49 -3.95
C THR A 150 -11.16 -2.70 -3.01
N SER A 151 -12.03 -3.70 -3.22
CA SER A 151 -12.10 -4.94 -2.43
C SER A 151 -11.10 -6.01 -2.89
N LYS A 152 -10.26 -5.70 -3.90
CA LYS A 152 -9.26 -6.59 -4.50
C LYS A 152 -9.86 -7.90 -5.07
N ARG A 153 -11.06 -7.80 -5.65
CA ARG A 153 -11.76 -8.90 -6.31
C ARG A 153 -11.42 -8.93 -7.81
N PHE A 154 -10.14 -9.10 -8.10
CA PHE A 154 -9.65 -9.12 -9.49
C PHE A 154 -10.11 -10.36 -10.27
N ASP A 155 -10.52 -11.41 -9.57
CA ASP A 155 -11.17 -12.59 -10.14
C ASP A 155 -12.49 -12.22 -10.86
N ILE A 156 -13.39 -11.56 -10.15
CA ILE A 156 -14.67 -11.09 -10.71
C ILE A 156 -14.42 -9.97 -11.73
N MET A 157 -13.51 -9.04 -11.41
CA MET A 157 -13.19 -7.93 -12.29
C MET A 157 -12.73 -8.42 -13.68
N LEU A 158 -11.85 -9.40 -13.71
CA LEU A 158 -11.31 -9.96 -14.95
C LEU A 158 -12.41 -10.63 -15.80
N ASP A 159 -13.31 -11.40 -15.16
CA ASP A 159 -14.43 -12.05 -15.83
C ASP A 159 -15.42 -11.01 -16.41
N VAL A 160 -15.75 -9.98 -15.61
CA VAL A 160 -16.64 -8.90 -16.06
C VAL A 160 -16.03 -8.13 -17.24
N LEU A 161 -14.72 -7.81 -17.21
CA LEU A 161 -14.04 -7.12 -18.30
C LEU A 161 -13.96 -7.98 -19.57
N HIS A 162 -13.76 -9.29 -19.41
CA HIS A 162 -13.67 -10.21 -20.55
C HIS A 162 -15.03 -10.41 -21.24
N ARG A 163 -16.09 -10.61 -20.46
CA ARG A 163 -17.45 -10.84 -20.98
C ARG A 163 -18.14 -9.56 -21.42
N GLY A 164 -17.85 -8.44 -20.75
CA GLY A 164 -18.50 -7.14 -20.98
C GLY A 164 -17.55 -6.10 -21.57
N GLN A 165 -17.04 -6.30 -22.80
CA GLN A 165 -16.12 -5.35 -23.43
C GLN A 165 -16.70 -3.93 -23.55
N SER A 166 -18.03 -3.80 -23.75
CA SER A 166 -18.72 -2.52 -23.78
C SER A 166 -18.61 -1.73 -22.48
N LEU A 167 -18.39 -2.40 -21.34
CA LEU A 167 -18.15 -1.74 -20.06
C LEU A 167 -16.77 -1.06 -20.01
N ILE A 168 -15.79 -1.60 -20.74
CA ILE A 168 -14.46 -0.97 -20.83
C ILE A 168 -14.59 0.35 -21.59
N ASP A 169 -15.31 0.37 -22.73
CA ASP A 169 -15.52 1.58 -23.55
C ASP A 169 -16.08 2.74 -22.73
N LYS A 170 -16.97 2.44 -21.80
CA LYS A 170 -17.64 3.44 -20.97
C LYS A 170 -16.82 3.87 -19.74
N ASN A 171 -16.06 2.93 -19.17
CA ASN A 171 -15.48 3.12 -17.85
C ASN A 171 -13.96 3.25 -17.87
N TRP A 172 -13.28 3.15 -19.00
CA TRP A 172 -11.83 3.15 -19.05
C TRP A 172 -11.20 4.40 -18.39
N LYS A 173 -11.84 5.56 -18.49
CA LYS A 173 -11.36 6.81 -17.86
C LYS A 173 -11.33 6.68 -16.34
N ASP A 174 -12.43 6.22 -15.73
CA ASP A 174 -12.53 6.02 -14.27
C ASP A 174 -11.63 4.86 -13.81
N LEU A 175 -11.65 3.74 -14.54
CA LEU A 175 -10.80 2.57 -14.21
C LEU A 175 -9.31 2.93 -14.27
N SER A 176 -8.86 3.61 -15.31
CA SER A 176 -7.45 4.03 -15.43
C SER A 176 -7.03 4.93 -14.27
N ASN A 177 -7.85 5.93 -13.92
CA ASN A 177 -7.57 6.82 -12.78
C ASN A 177 -7.54 6.06 -11.44
N ARG A 178 -8.43 5.10 -11.24
CA ARG A 178 -8.48 4.30 -10.01
C ARG A 178 -7.32 3.33 -9.92
N PHE A 179 -7.01 2.61 -11.00
CA PHE A 179 -5.82 1.75 -11.03
C PHE A 179 -4.55 2.54 -10.74
N ALA A 180 -4.40 3.71 -11.36
CA ALA A 180 -3.25 4.59 -11.14
C ALA A 180 -3.05 4.95 -9.66
N ARG A 181 -4.14 5.22 -8.93
CA ARG A 181 -4.14 5.62 -7.52
C ARG A 181 -4.08 4.45 -6.54
N THR A 182 -4.13 3.19 -7.01
CA THR A 182 -4.19 2.02 -6.15
C THR A 182 -2.96 1.12 -6.33
N PRO A 183 -1.75 1.54 -5.90
CA PRO A 183 -0.54 0.71 -6.00
C PRO A 183 -0.65 -0.59 -5.20
N THR A 184 -1.51 -0.60 -4.17
CA THR A 184 -1.78 -1.80 -3.36
C THR A 184 -2.49 -2.93 -4.12
N ALA A 185 -3.06 -2.64 -5.32
CA ALA A 185 -3.57 -3.65 -6.24
C ALA A 185 -2.44 -4.55 -6.75
N PHE A 186 -1.24 -3.98 -6.89
CA PHE A 186 -0.04 -4.63 -7.43
C PHE A 186 0.97 -4.98 -6.33
N SER A 187 0.49 -5.45 -5.17
CA SER A 187 1.36 -5.88 -4.08
C SER A 187 2.13 -7.15 -4.47
N ASN A 188 3.36 -6.99 -4.96
CA ASN A 188 4.22 -8.08 -5.43
C ASN A 188 5.09 -8.71 -4.32
N GLY A 189 4.57 -8.79 -3.11
CA GLY A 189 5.32 -9.37 -1.98
C GLY A 189 6.27 -8.40 -1.27
N ASN A 190 6.18 -7.09 -1.52
CA ASN A 190 6.87 -6.08 -0.72
C ASN A 190 6.37 -6.18 0.74
N GLY A 191 7.29 -6.47 1.68
CA GLY A 191 6.95 -6.70 3.09
C GLY A 191 6.98 -8.18 3.51
N LEU A 192 7.17 -9.11 2.57
CA LEU A 192 7.43 -10.52 2.90
C LEU A 192 8.83 -10.68 3.53
N THR A 193 8.93 -11.56 4.52
CA THR A 193 10.23 -11.97 5.08
C THR A 193 11.08 -12.68 4.01
N PHE A 194 12.38 -12.78 4.24
CA PHE A 194 13.32 -13.38 3.27
C PHE A 194 12.87 -14.75 2.76
N TRP A 195 12.44 -15.65 3.65
CA TRP A 195 11.99 -16.99 3.28
C TRP A 195 10.61 -17.00 2.58
N GLN A 196 9.70 -16.07 2.96
CA GLN A 196 8.40 -15.89 2.28
C GLN A 196 8.58 -15.38 0.86
N ARG A 197 9.53 -14.47 0.66
CA ARG A 197 9.89 -13.96 -0.65
C ARG A 197 10.47 -15.06 -1.55
N TRP A 198 11.32 -15.90 -1.01
CA TRP A 198 11.84 -17.06 -1.73
C TRP A 198 10.71 -18.01 -2.17
N ILE A 199 9.76 -18.31 -1.27
CA ILE A 199 8.57 -19.10 -1.62
C ILE A 199 7.74 -18.38 -2.69
N TYR A 200 7.51 -17.08 -2.57
CA TYR A 200 6.77 -16.28 -3.54
C TYR A 200 7.40 -16.38 -4.95
N GLU A 201 8.71 -16.34 -5.06
CA GLU A 201 9.43 -16.47 -6.34
C GLU A 201 9.32 -17.88 -6.93
N CYS A 202 9.42 -18.92 -6.09
CA CYS A 202 9.33 -20.32 -6.52
C CYS A 202 7.90 -20.76 -6.93
N LEU A 203 6.86 -20.15 -6.38
CA LEU A 203 5.48 -20.48 -6.71
C LEU A 203 5.16 -20.09 -8.16
N LYS A 204 4.78 -21.06 -8.98
CA LYS A 204 4.20 -20.80 -10.31
C LYS A 204 2.70 -20.67 -10.17
N VAL A 205 2.14 -19.50 -10.49
CA VAL A 205 0.70 -19.29 -10.58
C VAL A 205 0.34 -19.27 -12.05
N HIS A 206 -0.47 -20.23 -12.47
CA HIS A 206 -1.01 -20.27 -13.82
C HIS A 206 -2.26 -19.39 -13.87
N ILE A 207 -2.23 -18.34 -14.66
CA ILE A 207 -3.42 -17.55 -15.00
C ILE A 207 -3.93 -18.15 -16.29
N PRO A 208 -5.13 -18.80 -16.28
CA PRO A 208 -5.66 -19.41 -17.49
C PRO A 208 -5.79 -18.38 -18.60
N SER A 209 -5.33 -18.72 -19.80
CA SER A 209 -5.51 -17.90 -21.01
C SER A 209 -6.98 -17.81 -21.42
N ASP A 210 -7.78 -18.82 -21.04
CA ASP A 210 -9.22 -18.87 -21.23
C ASP A 210 -9.93 -18.61 -19.90
N PHE A 211 -10.28 -17.37 -19.67
CA PHE A 211 -10.77 -16.80 -18.40
C PHE A 211 -12.11 -17.34 -17.89
N THR A 212 -12.75 -18.26 -18.57
CA THR A 212 -14.11 -18.77 -18.25
C THR A 212 -14.18 -19.78 -17.10
N VAL A 213 -13.07 -20.20 -16.49
CA VAL A 213 -13.06 -21.34 -15.56
C VAL A 213 -12.82 -21.00 -14.08
N VAL A 214 -12.36 -19.79 -13.74
CA VAL A 214 -11.84 -19.50 -12.38
C VAL A 214 -12.96 -19.37 -11.32
N ILE A 215 -14.19 -19.07 -11.71
CA ILE A 215 -15.25 -18.72 -10.73
C ILE A 215 -16.18 -19.91 -10.40
N ILE A 216 -16.22 -20.97 -11.19
CA ILE A 216 -17.25 -22.03 -11.07
C ILE A 216 -16.78 -23.31 -10.36
N ASN A 217 -15.57 -23.40 -9.85
CA ASN A 217 -15.21 -24.59 -9.08
C ASN A 217 -15.71 -24.53 -7.63
N LYS A 218 -16.97 -24.93 -7.45
CA LYS A 218 -17.62 -25.26 -6.16
C LYS A 218 -16.95 -26.42 -5.41
N LYS A 219 -15.89 -27.03 -5.90
CA LYS A 219 -15.18 -28.15 -5.25
C LYS A 219 -13.72 -27.80 -5.08
N GLY A 220 -13.34 -27.73 -3.81
CA GLY A 220 -12.00 -27.86 -3.24
C GLY A 220 -10.82 -27.49 -4.16
N GLN A 221 -10.09 -26.48 -3.72
CA GLN A 221 -8.81 -26.10 -4.28
C GLN A 221 -7.97 -27.35 -4.59
N GLN A 222 -7.90 -27.76 -5.85
CA GLN A 222 -6.83 -28.63 -6.33
C GLN A 222 -5.59 -27.75 -6.46
N PHE A 223 -4.69 -27.89 -5.50
CA PHE A 223 -3.30 -27.51 -5.69
C PHE A 223 -2.79 -28.39 -6.84
N GLU A 224 -2.43 -27.79 -7.98
CA GLU A 224 -1.62 -28.49 -8.96
C GLU A 224 -0.36 -29.01 -8.25
N GLU A 225 -0.19 -30.31 -8.31
CA GLU A 225 0.87 -31.04 -7.66
C GLU A 225 2.24 -30.49 -8.05
N MET A 226 2.88 -29.83 -7.09
CA MET A 226 4.32 -29.70 -7.13
C MET A 226 4.89 -31.11 -7.11
N SER A 227 5.57 -31.55 -8.17
CA SER A 227 6.18 -32.87 -8.33
C SER A 227 7.33 -33.07 -7.33
N LEU A 228 6.99 -33.23 -6.05
CA LEU A 228 7.91 -33.65 -4.99
C LEU A 228 7.69 -35.11 -4.66
N PRO A 229 8.76 -35.89 -4.35
CA PRO A 229 8.61 -37.27 -3.95
C PRO A 229 7.67 -37.42 -2.76
N GLY A 230 6.75 -38.38 -2.79
CA GLY A 230 5.60 -38.50 -1.90
C GLY A 230 5.88 -38.56 -0.39
N ARG A 231 7.11 -38.79 0.07
CA ARG A 231 7.51 -38.68 1.48
C ARG A 231 7.79 -37.26 1.91
N LEU A 232 8.36 -36.42 1.05
CA LEU A 232 8.59 -34.99 1.28
C LEU A 232 7.28 -34.20 1.21
N TRP A 233 6.32 -34.65 0.39
CA TRP A 233 4.98 -34.07 0.32
C TRP A 233 4.19 -34.18 1.62
N ARG A 234 4.26 -35.35 2.32
CA ARG A 234 3.58 -35.51 3.63
C ARG A 234 4.16 -34.61 4.72
N LEU A 235 5.47 -34.42 4.76
CA LEU A 235 6.13 -33.49 5.66
C LEU A 235 5.85 -32.03 5.28
N ALA A 236 5.87 -31.73 3.99
CA ALA A 236 5.53 -30.41 3.47
C ALA A 236 4.07 -30.06 3.77
N SER A 237 3.11 -30.98 3.56
CA SER A 237 1.68 -30.73 3.82
C SER A 237 1.36 -30.46 5.30
N PHE A 238 2.16 -30.96 6.23
CA PHE A 238 2.04 -30.66 7.65
C PHE A 238 2.60 -29.27 8.00
N LEU A 239 3.66 -28.84 7.33
CA LEU A 239 4.30 -27.52 7.54
C LEU A 239 3.67 -26.41 6.71
N LEU A 240 2.96 -26.73 5.62
CA LEU A 240 2.30 -25.79 4.71
C LEU A 240 1.38 -24.76 5.40
N PRO A 241 0.55 -25.14 6.40
CA PRO A 241 -0.28 -24.17 7.12
C PRO A 241 0.54 -23.19 7.96
N PHE A 242 1.63 -23.67 8.59
CA PHE A 242 2.51 -22.85 9.44
C PHE A 242 3.36 -21.86 8.64
N LEU A 243 3.70 -22.20 7.39
CA LEU A 243 4.50 -21.34 6.52
C LEU A 243 3.71 -20.25 5.79
N GLY A 244 2.39 -20.19 5.97
CA GLY A 244 1.54 -19.16 5.31
C GLY A 244 1.50 -19.28 3.78
N ILE A 245 1.82 -20.45 3.22
CA ILE A 245 1.93 -20.63 1.76
C ILE A 245 0.61 -20.33 1.04
N LYS A 246 -0.53 -20.65 1.64
CA LYS A 246 -1.86 -20.31 1.09
C LYS A 246 -2.02 -18.80 0.93
N GLN A 247 -1.54 -18.02 1.90
CA GLN A 247 -1.60 -16.55 1.86
C GLN A 247 -0.67 -16.00 0.79
N ILE A 248 0.54 -16.57 0.66
CA ILE A 248 1.53 -16.19 -0.36
C ILE A 248 1.00 -16.52 -1.76
N HIS A 249 0.39 -17.70 -1.93
CA HIS A 249 -0.25 -18.10 -3.20
C HIS A 249 -1.42 -17.16 -3.56
N ALA A 250 -2.31 -16.87 -2.61
CA ALA A 250 -3.42 -15.96 -2.82
C ALA A 250 -2.95 -14.54 -3.18
N LEU A 251 -1.86 -14.07 -2.56
CA LEU A 251 -1.25 -12.78 -2.87
C LEU A 251 -0.68 -12.76 -4.29
N LYS A 252 0.04 -13.83 -4.71
CA LYS A 252 0.61 -13.93 -6.06
C LYS A 252 -0.48 -14.06 -7.12
N LEU A 253 -1.54 -14.81 -6.84
CA LEU A 253 -2.71 -14.93 -7.71
C LEU A 253 -3.42 -13.58 -7.87
N SER A 254 -3.67 -12.88 -6.77
CA SER A 254 -4.28 -11.54 -6.78
C SER A 254 -3.48 -10.55 -7.61
N TYR A 255 -2.14 -10.54 -7.45
CA TYR A 255 -1.23 -9.73 -8.27
C TYR A 255 -1.36 -10.05 -9.76
N GLY A 256 -1.31 -11.34 -10.11
CA GLY A 256 -1.42 -11.76 -11.51
C GLY A 256 -2.77 -11.39 -12.15
N LEU A 257 -3.88 -11.55 -11.40
CA LEU A 257 -5.21 -11.16 -11.87
C LEU A 257 -5.35 -9.64 -12.03
N ALA A 258 -4.74 -8.86 -11.13
CA ALA A 258 -4.71 -7.40 -11.25
C ALA A 258 -3.95 -6.96 -12.52
N CYS A 259 -2.77 -7.56 -12.78
CA CYS A 259 -2.01 -7.31 -14.00
C CYS A 259 -2.77 -7.72 -15.26
N ALA A 260 -3.45 -8.86 -15.25
CA ALA A 260 -4.27 -9.32 -16.37
C ALA A 260 -5.45 -8.36 -16.64
N SER A 261 -6.13 -7.90 -15.59
CA SER A 261 -7.22 -6.92 -15.70
C SER A 261 -6.73 -5.60 -16.30
N LEU A 262 -5.58 -5.11 -15.85
CA LEU A 262 -4.96 -3.91 -16.40
C LEU A 262 -4.55 -4.10 -17.87
N CYS A 263 -3.95 -5.24 -18.20
CA CYS A 263 -3.54 -5.57 -19.56
C CYS A 263 -4.73 -5.56 -20.53
N LEU A 264 -5.89 -6.12 -20.13
CA LEU A 264 -7.13 -6.06 -20.94
C LEU A 264 -7.58 -4.62 -21.18
N ILE A 265 -7.55 -3.77 -20.16
CA ILE A 265 -7.91 -2.36 -20.32
C ILE A 265 -6.93 -1.69 -21.29
N CYS A 266 -5.63 -1.91 -21.13
CA CYS A 266 -4.61 -1.35 -22.01
C CYS A 266 -4.76 -1.80 -23.46
N GLN A 267 -4.97 -3.11 -23.70
CA GLN A 267 -5.24 -3.65 -25.03
C GLN A 267 -6.51 -3.06 -25.69
N HIS A 268 -7.52 -2.78 -24.87
CA HIS A 268 -8.73 -2.13 -25.37
C HIS A 268 -8.48 -0.67 -25.74
N LEU A 269 -7.68 0.05 -24.94
CA LEU A 269 -7.30 1.43 -25.22
C LEU A 269 -6.52 1.58 -26.54
N THR A 270 -5.71 0.58 -26.93
CA THR A 270 -5.05 0.60 -28.26
C THR A 270 -6.04 0.49 -29.40
N LYS A 271 -7.11 -0.30 -29.22
CA LYS A 271 -8.16 -0.47 -30.26
C LYS A 271 -9.01 0.79 -30.43
N LEU A 272 -9.24 1.55 -29.35
CA LEU A 272 -10.05 2.78 -29.36
C LEU A 272 -9.42 3.93 -30.15
N GLN A 273 -8.17 3.81 -30.62
CA GLN A 273 -7.46 4.86 -31.35
C GLN A 273 -7.69 6.25 -30.72
N LEU A 274 -7.27 6.39 -29.45
CA LEU A 274 -7.42 7.63 -28.68
C LEU A 274 -6.85 8.83 -29.45
N ARG A 275 -7.70 9.62 -30.06
CA ARG A 275 -7.33 10.77 -30.91
C ARG A 275 -7.76 12.11 -30.32
N THR A 276 -8.60 12.10 -29.28
CA THR A 276 -9.10 13.34 -28.70
C THR A 276 -8.11 13.86 -27.65
N TRP A 277 -7.91 15.16 -27.61
CA TRP A 277 -7.10 15.82 -26.58
C TRP A 277 -7.60 15.54 -25.16
N GLU A 278 -8.93 15.40 -25.03
CA GLU A 278 -9.55 15.08 -23.75
C GLU A 278 -9.13 13.72 -23.21
N ASP A 279 -9.10 12.70 -24.08
CA ASP A 279 -8.69 11.34 -23.71
C ASP A 279 -7.20 11.29 -23.31
N LEU A 280 -6.34 11.97 -24.09
CA LEU A 280 -4.92 12.08 -23.79
C LEU A 280 -4.67 12.80 -22.44
N THR A 281 -5.46 13.84 -22.16
CA THR A 281 -5.37 14.57 -20.88
C THR A 281 -5.74 13.67 -19.70
N VAL A 282 -6.80 12.85 -19.82
CA VAL A 282 -7.20 11.90 -18.78
C VAL A 282 -6.11 10.86 -18.53
N LEU A 283 -5.55 10.26 -19.59
CA LEU A 283 -4.47 9.28 -19.46
C LEU A 283 -3.20 9.89 -18.86
N ARG A 284 -2.84 11.11 -19.26
CA ARG A 284 -1.72 11.82 -18.69
C ARG A 284 -1.91 12.06 -17.18
N LYS A 285 -3.10 12.51 -16.77
CA LYS A 285 -3.45 12.68 -15.34
C LYS A 285 -3.37 11.34 -14.59
N ALA A 286 -3.82 10.25 -15.21
CA ALA A 286 -3.69 8.92 -14.64
C ALA A 286 -2.21 8.51 -14.48
N LEU A 287 -1.36 8.75 -15.49
CA LEU A 287 0.08 8.47 -15.41
C LEU A 287 0.77 9.31 -14.33
N THR A 288 0.47 10.62 -14.23
CA THR A 288 0.98 11.47 -13.14
C THR A 288 0.54 10.94 -11.78
N SER A 289 -0.75 10.60 -11.61
CA SER A 289 -1.23 9.99 -10.36
C SER A 289 -0.56 8.65 -10.06
N ALA A 290 -0.24 7.84 -11.07
CA ALA A 290 0.51 6.59 -10.86
C ALA A 290 1.93 6.86 -10.36
N ILE A 291 2.58 7.89 -10.90
CA ILE A 291 3.92 8.31 -10.46
C ILE A 291 3.86 8.83 -9.01
N GLU A 292 2.92 9.70 -8.68
CA GLU A 292 2.71 10.22 -7.32
C GLU A 292 2.56 9.09 -6.29
N ASN A 293 1.78 8.06 -6.64
CA ASN A 293 1.51 6.93 -5.76
C ASN A 293 2.53 5.78 -5.87
N GLY A 294 3.55 5.90 -6.72
CA GLY A 294 4.57 4.87 -6.91
C GLY A 294 4.07 3.60 -7.61
N ASN A 295 3.05 3.72 -8.43
CA ASN A 295 2.44 2.60 -9.14
C ASN A 295 3.21 2.27 -10.44
N TYR A 296 4.31 1.54 -10.25
CA TYR A 296 5.24 1.18 -11.31
C TYR A 296 4.63 0.23 -12.36
N GLU A 297 3.81 -0.73 -11.91
CA GLU A 297 3.16 -1.72 -12.76
C GLU A 297 2.18 -1.05 -13.74
N PHE A 298 1.37 -0.11 -13.26
CA PHE A 298 0.46 0.66 -14.09
C PHE A 298 1.22 1.45 -15.16
N LEU A 299 2.30 2.14 -14.76
CA LEU A 299 3.10 2.93 -15.68
C LEU A 299 3.69 2.07 -16.81
N ILE A 300 4.28 0.91 -16.46
CA ILE A 300 4.88 0.00 -17.45
C ILE A 300 3.85 -0.50 -18.44
N GLU A 301 2.70 -1.00 -17.98
CA GLU A 301 1.69 -1.56 -18.87
C GLU A 301 1.12 -0.49 -19.81
N MET A 302 0.90 0.73 -19.31
CA MET A 302 0.46 1.84 -20.16
C MET A 302 1.51 2.24 -21.20
N VAL A 303 2.79 2.31 -20.83
CA VAL A 303 3.88 2.67 -21.75
C VAL A 303 4.16 1.57 -22.78
N LYS A 304 4.08 0.30 -22.39
CA LYS A 304 4.17 -0.84 -23.34
C LYS A 304 3.07 -0.79 -24.40
N THR A 305 1.88 -0.38 -23.99
CA THR A 305 0.72 -0.32 -24.85
C THR A 305 0.80 0.86 -25.82
N ASN A 306 1.24 2.02 -25.35
CA ASN A 306 1.40 3.22 -26.17
C ASN A 306 2.53 4.09 -25.62
N ALA A 307 3.72 3.98 -26.22
CA ALA A 307 4.88 4.77 -25.84
C ALA A 307 4.69 6.27 -26.14
N ASP A 308 3.81 6.64 -27.09
CA ASP A 308 3.55 8.03 -27.45
C ASP A 308 2.89 8.82 -26.30
N LEU A 309 2.27 8.14 -25.34
CA LEU A 309 1.73 8.78 -24.14
C LEU A 309 2.82 9.55 -23.35
N LEU A 310 4.07 9.14 -23.45
CA LEU A 310 5.18 9.83 -22.81
C LEU A 310 5.59 11.12 -23.55
N HIS A 311 5.26 11.23 -24.85
CA HIS A 311 5.60 12.39 -25.69
C HIS A 311 4.59 13.53 -25.62
N THR A 312 3.40 13.30 -25.09
CA THR A 312 2.33 14.29 -25.09
C THR A 312 2.64 15.46 -24.15
N SER A 313 3.45 16.39 -24.65
CA SER A 313 3.40 17.78 -24.20
C SER A 313 2.12 18.37 -24.79
N LEU A 314 1.09 18.53 -23.96
CA LEU A 314 -0.15 19.18 -24.39
C LEU A 314 0.13 20.68 -24.58
N PRO A 315 -0.05 21.24 -25.79
CA PRO A 315 0.41 22.59 -26.10
C PRO A 315 -0.37 23.72 -25.39
N ASN A 316 -1.47 23.42 -24.72
CA ASN A 316 -2.36 24.46 -24.16
C ASN A 316 -2.77 24.24 -22.70
N ASP A 317 -2.21 23.28 -21.99
CA ASP A 317 -2.55 23.05 -20.59
C ASP A 317 -1.42 23.56 -19.69
N GLU A 318 -1.57 24.78 -19.17
CA GLU A 318 -0.63 25.40 -18.22
C GLU A 318 -0.44 24.56 -16.94
N THR A 319 -1.38 23.67 -16.64
CA THR A 319 -1.29 22.76 -15.50
C THR A 319 -0.30 21.61 -15.74
N ILE A 320 0.10 21.36 -17.01
CA ILE A 320 0.99 20.28 -17.41
C ILE A 320 2.33 20.87 -17.91
N SER A 321 3.05 21.50 -17.01
CA SER A 321 4.31 22.15 -17.33
C SER A 321 5.53 21.25 -17.20
N ARG A 322 5.37 19.99 -16.75
CA ARG A 322 6.47 19.10 -16.38
C ARG A 322 6.45 17.80 -17.17
N ASN A 323 7.63 17.19 -17.33
CA ASN A 323 7.74 15.83 -17.85
C ASN A 323 7.63 14.79 -16.73
N PHE A 324 7.30 13.54 -17.07
CA PHE A 324 7.11 12.46 -16.11
C PHE A 324 8.36 12.12 -15.28
N LEU A 325 9.57 12.38 -15.80
CA LEU A 325 10.79 12.18 -15.04
C LEU A 325 10.90 13.20 -13.91
N MET A 326 10.49 14.45 -14.13
CA MET A 326 10.42 15.47 -13.09
C MET A 326 9.46 15.08 -11.98
N ASP A 327 8.28 14.58 -12.34
CA ASP A 327 7.30 14.09 -11.36
C ASP A 327 7.87 12.90 -10.57
N ALA A 328 8.50 11.92 -11.23
CA ALA A 328 9.14 10.79 -10.56
C ALA A 328 10.27 11.22 -9.60
N ILE A 329 11.00 12.27 -9.95
CA ILE A 329 12.06 12.83 -9.10
C ILE A 329 11.47 13.58 -7.91
N GLU A 330 10.43 14.39 -8.10
CA GLU A 330 9.77 15.14 -7.03
C GLU A 330 9.15 14.20 -5.99
N PHE A 331 8.46 13.14 -6.45
CA PHE A 331 7.84 12.15 -5.59
C PHE A 331 8.76 11.02 -5.13
N ARG A 332 10.09 11.15 -5.31
CA ARG A 332 11.11 10.17 -4.86
C ARG A 332 10.85 8.74 -5.34
N GLN A 333 10.26 8.56 -6.53
CA GLN A 333 9.93 7.26 -7.10
C GLN A 333 11.12 6.66 -7.88
N GLU A 334 12.05 6.06 -7.15
CA GLU A 334 13.32 5.56 -7.71
C GLU A 334 13.11 4.54 -8.85
N LYS A 335 12.22 3.57 -8.67
CA LYS A 335 11.95 2.53 -9.69
C LYS A 335 11.41 3.14 -10.99
N ILE A 336 10.49 4.09 -10.85
CA ILE A 336 9.89 4.79 -11.99
C ILE A 336 10.93 5.68 -12.68
N ALA A 337 11.71 6.44 -11.91
CA ALA A 337 12.77 7.27 -12.47
C ALA A 337 13.81 6.44 -13.25
N ARG A 338 14.26 5.31 -12.69
CA ARG A 338 15.18 4.38 -13.39
C ARG A 338 14.58 3.82 -14.68
N PHE A 339 13.30 3.47 -14.67
CA PHE A 339 12.61 3.00 -15.87
C PHE A 339 12.59 4.09 -16.96
N LEU A 340 12.18 5.31 -16.62
CA LEU A 340 12.11 6.43 -17.55
C LEU A 340 13.50 6.82 -18.10
N ILE A 341 14.56 6.72 -17.30
CA ILE A 341 15.95 6.94 -17.72
C ILE A 341 16.41 5.83 -18.67
N GLY A 342 15.91 4.61 -18.54
CA GLY A 342 16.21 3.49 -19.44
C GLY A 342 15.56 3.59 -20.82
N LEU A 343 14.62 4.51 -21.04
CA LEU A 343 13.93 4.67 -22.32
C LEU A 343 14.77 5.48 -23.33
N PRO A 344 14.59 5.28 -24.64
CA PRO A 344 15.26 6.07 -25.69
C PRO A 344 15.06 7.58 -25.54
N LEU A 345 13.95 7.99 -24.91
CA LEU A 345 13.57 9.38 -24.65
C LEU A 345 14.24 10.02 -23.45
N ALA A 346 15.04 9.31 -22.71
CA ALA A 346 15.67 9.77 -21.46
C ALA A 346 16.38 11.12 -21.64
N ASN A 347 17.14 11.27 -22.73
CA ASN A 347 17.85 12.51 -23.02
C ASN A 347 16.94 13.72 -23.21
N VAL A 348 15.73 13.51 -23.75
CA VAL A 348 14.72 14.58 -23.89
C VAL A 348 14.22 14.98 -22.51
N PHE A 349 13.85 14.01 -21.67
CA PHE A 349 13.35 14.27 -20.30
C PHE A 349 14.38 14.96 -19.41
N ILE A 350 15.66 14.58 -19.53
CA ILE A 350 16.75 15.16 -18.74
C ILE A 350 17.01 16.61 -19.12
N ASN A 351 16.92 16.94 -20.42
CA ASN A 351 17.33 18.24 -20.92
C ASN A 351 16.22 19.31 -20.95
N LEU A 352 14.94 18.91 -20.92
CA LEU A 352 13.85 19.87 -20.97
C LEU A 352 13.59 20.45 -19.56
N PRO A 353 13.61 21.80 -19.42
CA PRO A 353 13.16 22.45 -18.20
C PRO A 353 11.62 22.42 -18.09
N ASP A 354 11.09 22.65 -16.91
CA ASP A 354 9.65 22.88 -16.73
C ASP A 354 9.22 24.21 -17.40
N ASN A 355 7.97 24.29 -17.85
CA ASN A 355 7.46 25.48 -18.52
C ASN A 355 7.16 26.61 -17.54
N SER A 356 6.85 26.31 -16.26
CA SER A 356 6.40 27.29 -15.28
C SER A 356 7.53 28.09 -14.65
N GLY A 357 8.60 27.42 -14.24
CA GLY A 357 9.68 28.01 -13.46
C GLY A 357 11.05 27.93 -14.11
N LYS A 358 11.16 27.33 -15.30
CA LYS A 358 12.43 26.93 -15.95
C LYS A 358 13.32 26.08 -15.05
N ASN A 359 12.69 25.30 -14.15
CA ASN A 359 13.43 24.34 -13.34
C ASN A 359 13.83 23.14 -14.20
N ASN A 360 15.08 22.74 -14.13
CA ASN A 360 15.52 21.46 -14.67
C ASN A 360 15.33 20.35 -13.61
N ILE A 361 15.61 19.09 -13.97
CA ILE A 361 15.43 17.94 -13.09
C ILE A 361 16.21 18.06 -11.77
N LEU A 362 17.37 18.75 -11.78
CA LEU A 362 18.19 18.95 -10.58
C LEU A 362 17.57 19.99 -9.62
N HIS A 363 16.90 21.04 -10.14
CA HIS A 363 16.13 21.96 -9.32
C HIS A 363 14.96 21.24 -8.63
N ILE A 364 14.27 20.32 -9.35
CA ILE A 364 13.19 19.51 -8.79
C ILE A 364 13.73 18.57 -7.70
N ALA A 365 14.89 17.94 -7.93
CA ALA A 365 15.55 17.12 -6.92
C ALA A 365 15.96 17.90 -5.66
N GLY A 366 16.21 19.22 -5.82
CA GLY A 366 16.54 20.13 -4.71
C GLY A 366 15.35 20.55 -3.85
N LYS A 367 14.11 20.27 -4.24
CA LYS A 367 12.93 20.49 -3.39
C LYS A 367 12.88 19.47 -2.26
N LEU A 368 12.33 19.86 -1.12
CA LEU A 368 12.10 18.95 0.00
C LEU A 368 11.01 17.91 -0.36
N ALA A 369 11.24 16.65 -0.01
CA ALA A 369 10.24 15.62 -0.13
C ALA A 369 9.02 15.90 0.78
N SER A 370 7.86 15.33 0.45
CA SER A 370 6.65 15.51 1.26
C SER A 370 6.79 14.85 2.64
N ASP A 371 6.09 15.38 3.62
CA ASP A 371 6.09 14.83 4.99
C ASP A 371 5.71 13.36 5.03
N SER A 372 4.80 12.92 4.14
CA SER A 372 4.41 11.52 4.04
C SER A 372 5.57 10.61 3.61
N GLN A 373 6.50 11.09 2.78
CA GLN A 373 7.68 10.34 2.35
C GLN A 373 8.78 10.36 3.42
N LEU A 374 8.99 11.49 4.06
CA LEU A 374 10.01 11.65 5.12
C LEU A 374 9.62 10.90 6.39
N SER A 375 8.33 10.79 6.74
CA SER A 375 7.85 10.12 7.95
C SER A 375 8.22 8.63 8.04
N HIS A 376 8.49 7.98 6.91
CA HIS A 376 8.95 6.59 6.87
C HIS A 376 10.42 6.42 7.28
N ILE A 377 11.18 7.52 7.36
CA ILE A 377 12.60 7.52 7.71
C ILE A 377 12.75 8.02 9.15
N SER A 378 13.30 7.19 10.02
CA SER A 378 13.44 7.50 11.43
C SER A 378 14.62 8.46 11.67
N GLY A 379 14.32 9.66 12.17
CA GLY A 379 15.31 10.66 12.58
C GLY A 379 15.74 11.64 11.49
N ALA A 380 15.77 12.93 11.84
CA ALA A 380 16.04 14.04 10.91
C ALA A 380 17.40 13.92 10.20
N ALA A 381 18.42 13.35 10.85
CA ALA A 381 19.73 13.17 10.23
C ALA A 381 19.69 12.14 9.08
N LEU A 382 18.97 11.03 9.24
CA LEU A 382 18.80 10.04 8.18
C LEU A 382 17.92 10.57 7.05
N GLN A 383 16.89 11.35 7.37
CA GLN A 383 16.06 12.04 6.37
C GLN A 383 16.94 12.97 5.52
N MET A 384 17.75 13.82 6.14
CA MET A 384 18.67 14.73 5.44
C MET A 384 19.71 13.97 4.61
N GLN A 385 20.25 12.87 5.11
CA GLN A 385 21.18 12.02 4.38
C GLN A 385 20.54 11.43 3.12
N THR A 386 19.31 10.94 3.23
CA THR A 386 18.55 10.37 2.10
C THR A 386 18.29 11.44 1.03
N GLU A 387 17.88 12.66 1.43
CA GLU A 387 17.65 13.77 0.52
C GLU A 387 18.94 14.18 -0.23
N ILE A 388 20.07 14.25 0.47
CA ILE A 388 21.37 14.53 -0.18
C ILE A 388 21.77 13.42 -1.15
N GLN A 389 21.56 12.15 -0.79
CA GLN A 389 21.86 11.01 -1.67
C GLN A 389 20.99 11.05 -2.91
N TRP A 390 19.70 11.36 -2.78
CA TRP A 390 18.78 11.53 -3.88
C TRP A 390 19.23 12.65 -4.83
N PHE A 391 19.53 13.83 -4.27
CA PHE A 391 20.05 14.96 -5.05
C PHE A 391 21.31 14.59 -5.83
N LYS A 392 22.28 13.92 -5.19
CA LYS A 392 23.52 13.47 -5.84
C LYS A 392 23.28 12.45 -6.95
N ALA A 393 22.30 11.54 -6.75
CA ALA A 393 21.91 10.57 -7.77
C ALA A 393 21.41 11.29 -9.04
N VAL A 394 20.53 12.29 -8.87
CA VAL A 394 20.04 13.11 -10.00
C VAL A 394 21.14 14.00 -10.56
N GLU A 395 22.04 14.53 -9.74
CA GLU A 395 23.19 15.33 -10.16
C GLU A 395 24.10 14.57 -11.13
N SER A 396 24.25 13.26 -10.96
CA SER A 396 25.05 12.42 -11.86
C SER A 396 24.46 12.26 -13.26
N LEU A 397 23.17 12.57 -13.45
CA LEU A 397 22.48 12.49 -14.74
C LEU A 397 22.60 13.76 -15.58
N VAL A 398 22.94 14.89 -14.97
CA VAL A 398 22.95 16.20 -15.62
C VAL A 398 24.38 16.67 -15.96
N ASN A 399 24.49 17.44 -17.04
CA ASN A 399 25.76 18.03 -17.44
C ASN A 399 26.09 19.31 -16.64
N GLN A 400 27.34 19.82 -16.75
CA GLN A 400 27.78 20.99 -15.99
C GLN A 400 26.93 22.24 -16.27
N ARG A 401 26.51 22.45 -17.53
CA ARG A 401 25.66 23.60 -17.90
C ARG A 401 24.33 23.59 -17.14
N GLN A 402 23.74 22.41 -16.94
CA GLN A 402 22.49 22.25 -16.20
C GLN A 402 22.66 22.42 -14.68
N LYS A 403 23.84 22.05 -14.14
CA LYS A 403 24.16 22.28 -12.71
C LYS A 403 24.26 23.77 -12.39
N ASP A 404 24.79 24.56 -13.32
CA ASP A 404 25.00 26.00 -13.18
C ASP A 404 23.79 26.82 -13.66
N ALA A 405 22.79 26.17 -14.28
CA ALA A 405 21.60 26.85 -14.78
C ALA A 405 20.79 27.47 -13.64
N LYS A 406 20.16 28.62 -13.92
CA LYS A 406 19.28 29.31 -12.99
C LYS A 406 17.84 29.18 -13.43
N ASN A 407 16.94 28.99 -12.48
CA ASN A 407 15.50 29.03 -12.69
C ASN A 407 14.97 30.48 -12.82
N ASN A 408 13.65 30.64 -12.98
CA ASN A 408 13.02 31.97 -13.07
C ASN A 408 13.24 32.86 -11.81
N ASN A 409 13.51 32.25 -10.64
CA ASN A 409 13.84 32.96 -9.41
C ASN A 409 15.32 33.37 -9.34
N GLY A 410 16.12 33.08 -10.37
CA GLY A 410 17.56 33.33 -10.39
C GLY A 410 18.40 32.38 -9.52
N GLU A 411 17.80 31.30 -9.02
CA GLU A 411 18.43 30.32 -8.14
C GLU A 411 19.01 29.15 -8.93
N THR A 412 20.18 28.67 -8.54
CA THR A 412 20.70 27.36 -8.98
C THR A 412 20.06 26.22 -8.18
N ALA A 413 20.14 25.00 -8.69
CA ALA A 413 19.61 23.82 -8.00
C ALA A 413 20.16 23.63 -6.58
N TYR A 414 21.44 23.94 -6.36
CA TYR A 414 22.06 23.90 -5.03
C TYR A 414 21.51 24.96 -4.08
N GLN A 415 21.15 26.13 -4.59
CA GLN A 415 20.51 27.19 -3.79
C GLN A 415 19.09 26.78 -3.40
N VAL A 416 18.35 26.14 -4.31
CA VAL A 416 17.04 25.56 -4.00
C VAL A 416 17.18 24.50 -2.91
N LEU A 417 18.10 23.53 -3.05
CA LEU A 417 18.36 22.50 -2.05
C LEU A 417 18.64 23.13 -0.67
N ALA A 418 19.53 24.11 -0.64
CA ALA A 418 19.92 24.75 0.62
C ALA A 418 18.78 25.51 1.29
N ARG A 419 17.91 26.15 0.51
CA ARG A 419 16.76 26.90 0.99
C ARG A 419 15.66 25.97 1.53
N GLU A 420 15.29 24.98 0.74
CA GLU A 420 14.21 24.03 1.07
C GLU A 420 14.56 23.17 2.30
N HIS A 421 15.81 22.74 2.42
CA HIS A 421 16.25 21.83 3.51
C HIS A 421 16.79 22.56 4.75
N LYS A 422 16.65 23.89 4.84
CA LYS A 422 17.22 24.68 5.94
C LYS A 422 16.70 24.24 7.32
N VAL A 423 15.41 23.96 7.41
CA VAL A 423 14.76 23.52 8.68
C VAL A 423 15.21 22.10 9.01
N LEU A 424 15.07 21.17 8.07
CA LEU A 424 15.48 19.78 8.24
C LEU A 424 16.98 19.65 8.62
N LEU A 425 17.84 20.48 8.03
CA LEU A 425 19.25 20.51 8.34
C LEU A 425 19.49 20.90 9.82
N LYS A 426 18.77 21.90 10.31
CA LYS A 426 18.87 22.31 11.73
C LYS A 426 18.39 21.20 12.66
N GLU A 427 17.26 20.61 12.36
CA GLU A 427 16.72 19.48 13.11
C GLU A 427 17.68 18.28 13.11
N ALA A 428 18.32 17.98 11.97
CA ALA A 428 19.34 16.95 11.85
C ALA A 428 20.57 17.26 12.71
N GLU A 429 21.05 18.51 12.73
CA GLU A 429 22.17 18.93 13.58
C GLU A 429 21.82 18.76 15.07
N ASP A 430 20.62 19.17 15.48
CA ASP A 430 20.19 19.08 16.88
C ASP A 430 19.95 17.61 17.32
N TRP A 431 19.39 16.80 16.43
CA TRP A 431 19.22 15.36 16.64
C TRP A 431 20.58 14.65 16.81
N MET A 432 21.55 14.94 15.93
CA MET A 432 22.90 14.39 16.01
C MET A 432 23.61 14.79 17.30
N LYS A 433 23.51 16.05 17.71
CA LYS A 433 24.10 16.53 19.01
C LYS A 433 23.48 15.81 20.19
N GLY A 434 22.14 15.65 20.20
CA GLY A 434 21.44 14.93 21.28
C GLY A 434 21.88 13.47 21.37
N LEU A 435 21.97 12.78 20.23
CA LEU A 435 22.43 11.41 20.15
C LEU A 435 23.88 11.28 20.63
N ALA A 436 24.78 12.16 20.17
CA ALA A 436 26.17 12.17 20.52
C ALA A 436 26.38 12.37 22.05
N ASN A 437 25.65 13.32 22.64
CA ASN A 437 25.73 13.55 24.08
C ASN A 437 25.32 12.31 24.89
N SER A 438 24.24 11.63 24.45
CA SER A 438 23.79 10.39 25.09
C SER A 438 24.86 9.28 25.02
N TYR A 439 25.46 9.08 23.85
CA TYR A 439 26.50 8.06 23.65
C TYR A 439 27.81 8.42 24.40
N ILE A 440 28.18 9.71 24.48
CA ILE A 440 29.36 10.15 25.25
C ILE A 440 29.19 9.81 26.72
N ILE A 441 28.01 10.06 27.29
CA ILE A 441 27.73 9.76 28.70
C ILE A 441 27.85 8.26 28.96
N VAL A 442 27.17 7.43 28.13
CA VAL A 442 27.20 5.97 28.28
C VAL A 442 28.62 5.42 28.05
N GLY A 443 29.31 5.87 27.02
CA GLY A 443 30.68 5.46 26.74
C GLY A 443 31.67 5.83 27.84
N ALA A 444 31.57 7.05 28.36
CA ALA A 444 32.41 7.48 29.49
C ALA A 444 32.15 6.64 30.74
N LEU A 445 30.87 6.31 31.02
CA LEU A 445 30.51 5.44 32.14
C LEU A 445 31.10 4.03 32.01
N ILE A 446 31.00 3.44 30.82
CA ILE A 446 31.58 2.12 30.51
C ILE A 446 33.11 2.16 30.70
N ILE A 447 33.79 3.17 30.14
CA ILE A 447 35.25 3.33 30.26
C ILE A 447 35.66 3.44 31.73
N THR A 448 34.96 4.26 32.53
CA THR A 448 35.29 4.43 33.96
C THR A 448 35.06 3.14 34.74
N ILE A 449 33.98 2.40 34.46
CA ILE A 449 33.72 1.13 35.16
C ILE A 449 34.78 0.07 34.76
N MET A 450 35.10 -0.08 33.49
CA MET A 450 36.10 -1.05 33.03
C MET A 450 37.50 -0.66 33.53
N PHE A 451 37.83 0.62 33.52
CA PHE A 451 39.11 1.09 34.10
C PHE A 451 39.19 0.78 35.61
N ALA A 452 38.13 1.04 36.37
CA ALA A 452 38.09 0.69 37.80
C ALA A 452 38.19 -0.83 38.00
N ALA A 453 37.52 -1.63 37.19
CA ALA A 453 37.56 -3.11 37.23
C ALA A 453 38.97 -3.68 37.00
N ALA A 454 39.75 -3.02 36.13
CA ALA A 454 41.15 -3.41 35.88
C ALA A 454 42.04 -3.27 37.11
N PHE A 455 41.74 -2.33 38.03
CA PHE A 455 42.50 -2.12 39.27
C PHE A 455 41.87 -2.79 40.49
N THR A 456 40.57 -3.03 40.50
CA THR A 456 39.85 -3.72 41.58
C THR A 456 39.66 -5.19 41.23
N LEU A 457 40.76 -5.95 41.22
CA LEU A 457 40.74 -7.36 40.78
C LEU A 457 39.94 -8.24 41.75
N PRO A 458 39.10 -9.17 41.23
CA PRO A 458 38.42 -10.15 42.06
C PRO A 458 39.39 -10.96 42.90
N GLY A 459 39.15 -11.02 44.21
CA GLY A 459 40.01 -11.73 45.16
C GLY A 459 41.21 -10.92 45.70
N GLY A 460 41.44 -9.71 45.16
CA GLY A 460 42.57 -8.85 45.59
C GLY A 460 43.95 -9.41 45.23
N ASN A 461 45.00 -8.75 45.78
CA ASN A 461 46.39 -9.18 45.60
C ASN A 461 46.85 -10.01 46.80
N ASP A 462 47.71 -10.99 46.52
CA ASP A 462 48.32 -11.83 47.56
C ASP A 462 49.22 -11.00 48.45
N GLY A 463 48.92 -10.97 49.76
CA GLY A 463 49.67 -10.27 50.79
C GLY A 463 50.70 -11.13 51.51
N GLY A 464 50.89 -12.38 51.11
CA GLY A 464 51.80 -13.35 51.71
C GLY A 464 53.29 -12.94 51.64
N ASN A 465 54.13 -13.73 52.30
CA ASN A 465 55.59 -13.49 52.33
C ASN A 465 56.34 -14.22 51.18
N ASP A 466 55.65 -14.82 50.28
CA ASP A 466 56.23 -15.62 49.19
C ASP A 466 56.46 -14.82 47.88
N GLU A 467 57.15 -15.45 46.94
CA GLU A 467 57.49 -14.91 45.60
C GLU A 467 56.27 -14.36 44.80
N ASN A 468 55.07 -14.64 45.24
CA ASN A 468 53.82 -14.18 44.61
C ASN A 468 53.21 -12.91 45.21
N LYS A 469 53.91 -12.25 46.16
CA LYS A 469 53.45 -11.05 46.82
C LYS A 469 53.13 -9.93 45.81
N GLY A 470 51.91 -9.40 45.89
CA GLY A 470 51.44 -8.34 45.00
C GLY A 470 50.80 -8.81 43.67
N PHE A 471 50.80 -10.12 43.38
CA PHE A 471 50.05 -10.62 42.21
C PHE A 471 48.60 -10.95 42.57
N PRO A 472 47.68 -10.91 41.59
CA PRO A 472 46.30 -11.30 41.82
C PRO A 472 46.16 -12.73 42.32
N VAL A 473 45.35 -12.95 43.36
CA VAL A 473 45.12 -14.29 43.97
C VAL A 473 44.67 -15.34 42.96
N PHE A 474 43.91 -14.93 41.95
CA PHE A 474 43.35 -15.83 40.95
C PHE A 474 44.13 -15.87 39.61
N LYS A 475 45.36 -15.36 39.53
CA LYS A 475 46.15 -15.25 38.28
C LYS A 475 46.23 -16.52 37.48
N ASN A 476 46.22 -17.70 38.14
CA ASN A 476 46.34 -19.01 37.49
C ASN A 476 45.00 -19.66 37.13
N LYS A 477 43.85 -19.00 37.39
CA LYS A 477 42.52 -19.52 37.03
C LYS A 477 42.10 -19.05 35.66
N ALA A 478 41.62 -19.97 34.81
CA ALA A 478 41.13 -19.66 33.45
C ALA A 478 40.00 -18.60 33.49
N ALA A 479 39.11 -18.65 34.47
CA ALA A 479 38.05 -17.66 34.65
C ALA A 479 38.59 -16.23 34.87
N PHE A 480 39.73 -16.07 35.57
CA PHE A 480 40.37 -14.77 35.77
C PHE A 480 40.98 -14.24 34.47
N LEU A 481 41.59 -15.12 33.65
CA LEU A 481 42.10 -14.73 32.34
C LEU A 481 40.96 -14.27 31.40
N ILE A 482 39.83 -15.00 31.38
CA ILE A 482 38.64 -14.62 30.62
C ILE A 482 38.13 -13.26 31.10
N TYR A 483 38.05 -13.02 32.40
CA TYR A 483 37.63 -11.74 32.97
C TYR A 483 38.49 -10.57 32.47
N ILE A 484 39.82 -10.66 32.60
CA ILE A 484 40.77 -9.61 32.17
C ILE A 484 40.70 -9.34 30.68
N ILE A 485 40.58 -10.41 29.84
CA ILE A 485 40.46 -10.26 28.38
C ILE A 485 39.14 -9.57 28.05
N SER A 486 38.03 -9.98 28.68
CA SER A 486 36.71 -9.39 28.42
C SER A 486 36.66 -7.91 28.84
N ASP A 487 37.28 -7.57 29.99
CA ASP A 487 37.37 -6.20 30.48
C ASP A 487 38.18 -5.32 29.50
N ALA A 488 39.34 -5.78 29.05
CA ALA A 488 40.15 -5.09 28.06
C ALA A 488 39.41 -4.89 26.73
N ILE A 489 38.73 -5.94 26.21
CA ILE A 489 37.93 -5.83 24.98
C ILE A 489 36.82 -4.80 25.14
N SER A 490 36.10 -4.79 26.26
CA SER A 490 35.03 -3.82 26.57
C SER A 490 35.55 -2.39 26.62
N LEU A 491 36.71 -2.17 27.27
CA LEU A 491 37.36 -0.86 27.36
C LEU A 491 37.74 -0.34 25.97
N PHE A 492 38.43 -1.16 25.16
CA PHE A 492 38.83 -0.76 23.80
C PHE A 492 37.65 -0.56 22.90
N ALA A 493 36.61 -1.41 22.98
CA ALA A 493 35.39 -1.25 22.19
C ALA A 493 34.66 0.06 22.52
N ALA A 494 34.54 0.41 23.80
CA ALA A 494 33.92 1.66 24.23
C ALA A 494 34.74 2.89 23.75
N ALA A 495 36.08 2.84 23.89
CA ALA A 495 36.96 3.91 23.42
C ALA A 495 36.91 4.09 21.91
N ALA A 496 36.90 2.98 21.13
CA ALA A 496 36.77 3.00 19.68
C ALA A 496 35.43 3.57 19.26
N SER A 497 34.33 3.16 19.91
CA SER A 497 32.97 3.67 19.63
C SER A 497 32.87 5.18 19.84
N LEU A 498 33.46 5.72 20.90
CA LEU A 498 33.54 7.18 21.14
C LEU A 498 34.39 7.88 20.08
N GLY A 499 35.48 7.28 19.65
CA GLY A 499 36.34 7.80 18.57
C GLY A 499 35.60 7.85 17.21
N CYS A 500 34.90 6.79 16.85
CA CYS A 500 34.06 6.75 15.63
C CYS A 500 32.96 7.81 15.69
N LEU A 501 32.26 7.95 16.80
CA LEU A 501 31.22 8.96 16.99
C LEU A 501 31.74 10.38 16.81
N ALA A 502 32.90 10.70 17.41
CA ALA A 502 33.55 11.99 17.23
C ALA A 502 33.94 12.26 15.80
N PHE A 503 34.42 11.24 15.08
CA PHE A 503 34.75 11.32 13.67
C PHE A 503 33.50 11.56 12.79
N ASP A 504 32.41 10.84 13.02
CA ASP A 504 31.15 10.99 12.29
C ASP A 504 30.53 12.37 12.49
N LEU A 505 30.55 12.88 13.73
CA LEU A 505 30.16 14.26 14.03
C LEU A 505 31.00 15.28 13.25
N GLN A 506 32.30 15.08 13.18
CA GLN A 506 33.20 15.97 12.47
C GLN A 506 32.96 15.92 10.96
N MET A 507 32.66 14.74 10.38
CA MET A 507 32.31 14.57 8.98
C MET A 507 30.96 15.20 8.63
N SER A 508 29.95 15.04 9.48
CA SER A 508 28.65 15.70 9.34
C SER A 508 28.80 17.24 9.32
N VAL A 509 29.56 17.78 10.24
CA VAL A 509 29.90 19.24 10.27
C VAL A 509 30.63 19.68 9.01
N ARG A 510 31.51 18.85 8.44
CA ARG A 510 32.20 19.15 7.18
C ARG A 510 31.24 19.15 5.98
N GLN A 511 30.34 18.18 5.87
CA GLN A 511 29.33 18.14 4.81
C GLN A 511 28.41 19.37 4.87
N ASN A 512 27.98 19.75 6.06
CA ASN A 512 27.19 20.96 6.29
C ASN A 512 27.94 22.25 5.92
N ARG A 513 29.26 22.31 6.13
CA ARG A 513 30.10 23.42 5.68
C ARG A 513 30.24 23.46 4.16
N LEU A 514 30.24 22.34 3.46
CA LEU A 514 30.28 22.30 2.01
C LEU A 514 28.98 22.84 1.42
N VAL A 515 27.83 22.45 1.95
CA VAL A 515 26.51 23.01 1.56
C VAL A 515 26.49 24.53 1.83
N LYS A 516 26.97 24.99 3.00
CA LYS A 516 27.08 26.43 3.34
C LYS A 516 28.12 27.18 2.49
N ARG A 517 29.20 26.55 2.03
CA ARG A 517 30.19 27.20 1.14
C ARG A 517 29.67 27.42 -0.29
N GLN A 518 28.84 26.52 -0.78
CA GLN A 518 28.17 26.68 -2.07
C GLN A 518 27.05 27.73 -2.03
N GLN A 519 26.60 28.14 -0.84
CA GLN A 519 25.65 29.25 -0.64
C GLN A 519 26.28 30.65 -0.79
N LYS A 520 27.61 30.80 -0.71
CA LYS A 520 28.23 32.13 -0.89
C LYS A 520 28.17 32.49 -2.37
N PRO A 521 27.50 33.60 -2.74
CA PRO A 521 27.45 34.05 -4.12
C PRO A 521 28.87 34.30 -4.63
N GLN A 522 29.13 33.91 -5.88
CA GLN A 522 30.38 34.18 -6.63
C GLN A 522 30.67 35.68 -6.77
N SER A 523 29.88 36.57 -6.19
CA SER A 523 30.07 38.03 -6.21
C SER A 523 31.43 38.51 -5.69
N ARG A 524 32.26 37.65 -5.07
CA ARG A 524 33.62 38.01 -4.64
C ARG A 524 34.72 37.71 -5.69
N MET A 525 34.43 36.98 -6.76
CA MET A 525 35.47 36.74 -7.79
C MET A 525 35.46 37.76 -8.92
N LEU A 526 34.36 38.47 -9.13
CA LEU A 526 34.27 39.52 -10.16
C LEU A 526 34.92 40.85 -9.74
N ASN A 527 35.15 41.06 -8.44
CA ASN A 527 35.82 42.30 -7.96
C ASN A 527 37.37 42.20 -7.87
N LYS A 528 37.96 41.08 -8.31
CA LYS A 528 39.45 40.97 -8.38
C LYS A 528 40.01 41.04 -9.79
N GLN A 529 39.22 41.27 -10.81
CA GLN A 529 39.67 41.45 -12.20
C GLN A 529 39.61 42.92 -12.70
N ASN A 530 39.23 43.85 -11.83
CA ASN A 530 39.24 45.29 -12.16
C ASN A 530 40.17 46.04 -11.19
N TYR A 531 41.43 45.63 -11.09
CA TYR A 531 42.53 46.44 -10.61
C TYR A 531 43.77 46.04 -11.39
#